data_d526bb2a5850b6debeb6c2f3b4794bcf
#
_entry.id   d526bb2a5850b6debeb6c2f3b4794bcf
#
_cell.length_a   1.000
_cell.length_b   1.000
_cell.length_c   1.000
_cell.angle_alpha   90.00
_cell.angle_beta   90.00
_cell.angle_gamma   90.00
#
_symmetry.space_group_name_H-M   'P 1'
#
loop_
_entity.id
_entity.type
_entity.pdbx_description
1 polymer ?
#
loop_
_entity_poly.entity_id
_entity_poly.type
_entity_poly.pdbx_seq_one_letter_code
_entity_poly.pdbx_strand_id
1 'polypeptide(L)'
;MVRAVRILMLSWELPPTSSGGMAAHVDGLAHALAAGGDEVVVITRRDDRQLDRESTLAGVRILRAEVDLPWLPDRAIARVASANHAMVAASTALEQWRPDVVHAHDWQVAWAAQVLSHMHGVPVVTTFHGTERSRHGGHVPPGVPTDVNGVEWWAAANSRRVITITGLLARQVIGDFELDPAVVHPIIGGIDPAWWRTVAADEAAPAPDDPPLILTWGRVQYEKGFQVLIDAMATVRTRVPEARCMIAGHGTYSAELQSRVDVAGLSDAIDLPGWLDDNRLRAAVHRADCVVIPSLYEPFGVVALEALAGGGPLVVAATGGLAEVIGDSGAALTFEPGNAAMLADRIVAALNDVDLGDDLRRRGAALVDDYTWAAVADRTREVYSAAIG
;
A
#
# COMPACT_ATOMS: atom_id res chain seq x y z
N MET A 1 4.73 10.60 -30.56
CA MET A 1 5.53 10.36 -29.34
C MET A 1 5.08 11.38 -28.32
N VAL A 2 4.59 10.93 -27.17
CA VAL A 2 4.31 11.82 -26.03
C VAL A 2 5.66 12.38 -25.57
N ARG A 3 5.75 13.67 -25.34
CA ARG A 3 6.97 14.31 -24.81
C ARG A 3 7.28 13.74 -23.44
N ALA A 4 8.51 13.33 -23.17
CA ALA A 4 8.98 12.93 -21.85
C ALA A 4 8.73 14.04 -20.83
N VAL A 5 8.14 13.71 -19.71
CA VAL A 5 7.86 14.65 -18.60
C VAL A 5 9.02 14.58 -17.61
N ARG A 6 9.49 15.74 -17.13
CA ARG A 6 10.49 15.84 -16.06
C ARG A 6 9.77 15.98 -14.72
N ILE A 7 9.87 14.96 -13.90
CA ILE A 7 9.10 14.81 -12.67
C ILE A 7 10.01 14.95 -11.46
N LEU A 8 9.75 15.94 -10.61
CA LEU A 8 10.37 16.06 -9.31
C LEU A 8 9.43 15.49 -8.25
N MET A 9 9.71 14.28 -7.79
CA MET A 9 8.92 13.57 -6.80
C MET A 9 9.49 13.77 -5.40
N LEU A 10 8.65 14.07 -4.43
CA LEU A 10 9.04 14.20 -3.02
C LEU A 10 8.30 13.15 -2.19
N SER A 11 9.06 12.40 -1.39
CA SER A 11 8.50 11.40 -0.48
C SER A 11 9.17 11.43 0.88
N TRP A 12 8.37 11.21 1.92
CA TRP A 12 8.87 11.02 3.27
C TRP A 12 9.62 9.71 3.45
N GLU A 13 9.21 8.68 2.71
CA GLU A 13 9.73 7.32 2.78
C GLU A 13 10.15 6.83 1.38
N LEU A 14 11.25 6.09 1.34
CA LEU A 14 11.71 5.38 0.13
C LEU A 14 12.55 4.16 0.55
N PRO A 15 12.48 3.02 -0.17
CA PRO A 15 13.37 1.90 0.07
C PRO A 15 14.86 2.30 -0.09
N PRO A 16 15.79 1.61 0.57
CA PRO A 16 15.62 0.46 1.47
C PRO A 16 15.33 0.84 2.93
N THR A 17 15.29 2.11 3.29
CA THR A 17 15.14 2.57 4.69
C THR A 17 13.70 2.43 5.22
N SER A 18 12.73 2.32 4.34
CA SER A 18 11.33 2.10 4.68
C SER A 18 10.71 1.08 3.75
N SER A 19 9.89 0.19 4.31
CA SER A 19 9.15 -0.85 3.60
C SER A 19 7.63 -0.67 3.72
N GLY A 20 7.16 0.52 4.10
CA GLY A 20 5.74 0.84 4.19
C GLY A 20 5.05 0.94 2.83
N GLY A 21 3.72 0.90 2.82
CA GLY A 21 2.92 0.98 1.58
C GLY A 21 3.19 2.24 0.76
N MET A 22 3.46 3.39 1.39
CA MET A 22 3.85 4.62 0.69
C MET A 22 5.22 4.47 0.03
N ALA A 23 6.21 3.92 0.73
CA ALA A 23 7.54 3.69 0.18
C ALA A 23 7.50 2.80 -1.07
N ALA A 24 6.78 1.68 -1.00
CA ALA A 24 6.59 0.77 -2.13
C ALA A 24 5.84 1.44 -3.30
N HIS A 25 4.84 2.27 -3.00
CA HIS A 25 4.11 3.01 -4.04
C HIS A 25 5.00 4.01 -4.77
N VAL A 26 5.77 4.81 -4.03
CA VAL A 26 6.67 5.82 -4.62
C VAL A 26 7.74 5.17 -5.47
N ASP A 27 8.34 4.09 -4.97
CA ASP A 27 9.37 3.33 -5.67
C ASP A 27 8.84 2.72 -6.97
N GLY A 28 7.73 1.98 -6.88
CA GLY A 28 7.11 1.33 -8.05
C GLY A 28 6.67 2.34 -9.12
N LEU A 29 6.03 3.44 -8.70
CA LEU A 29 5.58 4.50 -9.61
C LEU A 29 6.78 5.21 -10.27
N ALA A 30 7.82 5.56 -9.51
CA ALA A 30 8.99 6.26 -10.03
C ALA A 30 9.71 5.41 -11.09
N HIS A 31 9.92 4.12 -10.81
CA HIS A 31 10.54 3.20 -11.75
C HIS A 31 9.69 2.98 -13.01
N ALA A 32 8.36 2.86 -12.88
CA ALA A 32 7.48 2.70 -14.03
C ALA A 32 7.41 3.96 -14.92
N LEU A 33 7.42 5.15 -14.33
CA LEU A 33 7.50 6.41 -15.07
C LEU A 33 8.82 6.50 -15.83
N ALA A 34 9.95 6.19 -15.17
CA ALA A 34 11.27 6.18 -15.82
C ALA A 34 11.37 5.14 -16.95
N ALA A 35 10.86 3.93 -16.72
CA ALA A 35 10.80 2.89 -17.75
C ALA A 35 9.93 3.29 -18.95
N GLY A 36 8.91 4.11 -18.74
CA GLY A 36 8.06 4.70 -19.78
C GLY A 36 8.67 5.90 -20.50
N GLY A 37 9.90 6.28 -20.14
CA GLY A 37 10.69 7.33 -20.84
C GLY A 37 10.63 8.72 -20.20
N ASP A 38 10.04 8.86 -19.01
CA ASP A 38 10.08 10.11 -18.26
C ASP A 38 11.41 10.28 -17.52
N GLU A 39 11.79 11.53 -17.23
CA GLU A 39 12.94 11.84 -16.38
C GLU A 39 12.45 12.01 -14.94
N VAL A 40 12.82 11.09 -14.05
CA VAL A 40 12.35 11.09 -12.67
C VAL A 40 13.48 11.37 -11.69
N VAL A 41 13.29 12.37 -10.86
CA VAL A 41 14.11 12.65 -9.69
C VAL A 41 13.27 12.53 -8.44
N VAL A 42 13.70 11.71 -7.48
CA VAL A 42 13.07 11.57 -6.17
C VAL A 42 13.91 12.25 -5.11
N ILE A 43 13.32 13.15 -4.33
CA ILE A 43 13.94 13.69 -3.12
C ILE A 43 13.27 13.05 -1.90
N THR A 44 14.07 12.43 -1.04
CA THR A 44 13.61 11.77 0.18
C THR A 44 14.54 12.08 1.35
N ARG A 45 14.19 11.62 2.56
CA ARG A 45 15.06 11.75 3.74
C ARG A 45 16.21 10.74 3.68
N ARG A 46 17.35 11.12 4.27
CA ARG A 46 18.48 10.23 4.51
C ARG A 46 18.42 9.70 5.92
N ASP A 47 17.64 8.65 6.14
CA ASP A 47 17.47 8.03 7.45
C ASP A 47 18.64 7.09 7.82
N ASP A 48 19.32 6.54 6.80
CA ASP A 48 20.53 5.75 6.97
C ASP A 48 21.75 6.50 6.40
N ARG A 49 22.72 6.81 7.25
CA ARG A 49 23.95 7.49 6.87
C ARG A 49 24.90 6.62 6.05
N GLN A 50 24.68 5.32 5.96
CA GLN A 50 25.45 4.42 5.08
C GLN A 50 25.05 4.57 3.61
N LEU A 51 23.83 5.05 3.33
CA LEU A 51 23.39 5.33 1.96
C LEU A 51 24.03 6.61 1.42
N ASP A 52 24.35 6.60 0.13
CA ASP A 52 24.85 7.80 -0.55
C ASP A 52 23.79 8.92 -0.55
N ARG A 53 24.26 10.17 -0.54
CA ARG A 53 23.37 11.35 -0.67
C ARG A 53 22.69 11.40 -2.03
N GLU A 54 23.32 10.83 -3.03
CA GLU A 54 22.81 10.73 -4.39
C GLU A 54 23.08 9.35 -4.96
N SER A 55 22.10 8.78 -5.65
CA SER A 55 22.24 7.53 -6.40
C SER A 55 21.31 7.51 -7.61
N THR A 56 21.60 6.66 -8.57
CA THR A 56 20.68 6.37 -9.69
C THR A 56 20.40 4.89 -9.70
N LEU A 57 19.12 4.53 -9.69
CA LEU A 57 18.65 3.14 -9.73
C LEU A 57 17.62 3.01 -10.84
N ALA A 58 17.84 2.11 -11.78
CA ALA A 58 16.93 1.82 -12.90
C ALA A 58 16.35 3.07 -13.60
N GLY A 59 17.18 4.10 -13.82
CA GLY A 59 16.78 5.34 -14.47
C GLY A 59 16.20 6.42 -13.55
N VAL A 60 15.94 6.11 -12.28
CA VAL A 60 15.48 7.08 -11.29
C VAL A 60 16.67 7.67 -10.54
N ARG A 61 16.81 9.00 -10.56
CA ARG A 61 17.81 9.74 -9.76
C ARG A 61 17.22 10.01 -8.38
N ILE A 62 17.93 9.62 -7.32
CA ILE A 62 17.49 9.73 -5.93
C ILE A 62 18.41 10.68 -5.18
N LEU A 63 17.86 11.75 -4.62
CA LEU A 63 18.55 12.69 -3.74
C LEU A 63 18.08 12.49 -2.30
N ARG A 64 18.99 12.20 -1.37
CA ARG A 64 18.67 11.96 0.04
C ARG A 64 19.06 13.16 0.88
N ALA A 65 18.05 13.85 1.39
CA ALA A 65 18.21 15.02 2.24
C ALA A 65 18.62 14.63 3.65
N GLU A 66 19.78 15.11 4.09
CA GLU A 66 20.27 14.90 5.44
C GLU A 66 19.66 15.93 6.40
N VAL A 67 18.88 15.43 7.36
CA VAL A 67 18.28 16.26 8.41
C VAL A 67 19.23 16.28 9.58
N ASP A 68 19.98 17.36 9.74
CA ASP A 68 20.96 17.54 10.81
C ASP A 68 20.56 18.72 11.71
N LEU A 69 19.54 18.51 12.55
CA LEU A 69 19.12 19.47 13.56
C LEU A 69 18.93 18.77 14.92
N PRO A 70 20.04 18.33 15.55
CA PRO A 70 20.00 17.50 16.75
C PRO A 70 19.42 18.22 17.98
N TRP A 71 19.32 19.54 17.92
CA TRP A 71 18.77 20.38 19.00
C TRP A 71 17.27 20.69 18.86
N LEU A 72 16.61 20.24 17.77
CA LEU A 72 15.16 20.38 17.66
C LEU A 72 14.45 19.52 18.71
N PRO A 73 13.44 20.10 19.39
CA PRO A 73 12.63 19.32 20.31
C PRO A 73 11.92 18.19 19.59
N ASP A 74 11.63 17.12 20.30
CA ASP A 74 10.90 15.94 19.78
C ASP A 74 9.43 16.29 19.51
N ARG A 75 9.20 17.13 18.52
CA ARG A 75 7.88 17.55 18.03
C ARG A 75 7.74 17.14 16.57
N ALA A 76 6.69 16.37 16.27
CA ALA A 76 6.46 15.81 14.94
C ALA A 76 6.48 16.88 13.84
N ILE A 77 5.73 17.97 14.00
CA ILE A 77 5.65 19.06 13.01
C ILE A 77 7.01 19.75 12.82
N ALA A 78 7.76 19.99 13.89
CA ALA A 78 9.08 20.61 13.79
C ALA A 78 10.08 19.72 13.04
N ARG A 79 10.03 18.40 13.25
CA ARG A 79 10.86 17.44 12.48
C ARG A 79 10.49 17.44 11.00
N VAL A 80 9.21 17.49 10.69
CA VAL A 80 8.71 17.56 9.30
C VAL A 80 9.17 18.86 8.63
N ALA A 81 9.02 20.02 9.29
CA ALA A 81 9.48 21.30 8.77
C ALA A 81 10.99 21.32 8.50
N SER A 82 11.77 20.74 9.42
CA SER A 82 13.23 20.61 9.27
C SER A 82 13.61 19.74 8.07
N ALA A 83 12.94 18.60 7.89
CA ALA A 83 13.16 17.72 6.75
C ALA A 83 12.81 18.41 5.41
N ASN A 84 11.70 19.18 5.38
CA ASN A 84 11.34 19.97 4.20
C ASN A 84 12.43 21.01 3.84
N HIS A 85 13.01 21.70 4.85
CA HIS A 85 14.13 22.57 4.62
C HIS A 85 15.33 21.82 3.99
N ALA A 86 15.67 20.65 4.54
CA ALA A 86 16.75 19.82 4.01
C ALA A 86 16.47 19.32 2.59
N MET A 87 15.21 18.97 2.26
CA MET A 87 14.81 18.56 0.90
C MET A 87 14.96 19.71 -0.11
N VAL A 88 14.57 20.92 0.28
CA VAL A 88 14.81 22.12 -0.57
C VAL A 88 16.31 22.36 -0.75
N ALA A 89 17.12 22.24 0.30
CA ALA A 89 18.57 22.37 0.19
C ALA A 89 19.17 21.27 -0.72
N ALA A 90 18.71 20.02 -0.62
CA ALA A 90 19.16 18.92 -1.47
C ALA A 90 18.83 19.16 -2.96
N SER A 91 17.77 19.90 -3.26
CA SER A 91 17.40 20.23 -4.66
C SER A 91 18.45 21.09 -5.39
N THR A 92 19.40 21.69 -4.68
CA THR A 92 20.53 22.42 -5.32
C THR A 92 21.39 21.50 -6.20
N ALA A 93 21.40 20.18 -5.92
CA ALA A 93 22.07 19.19 -6.76
C ALA A 93 21.40 18.99 -8.13
N LEU A 94 20.19 19.54 -8.35
CA LEU A 94 19.53 19.52 -9.66
C LEU A 94 20.26 20.41 -10.70
N GLU A 95 21.01 21.39 -10.26
CA GLU A 95 21.77 22.35 -11.10
C GLU A 95 20.88 23.00 -12.18
N GLN A 96 21.10 22.64 -13.46
CA GLN A 96 20.32 23.16 -14.59
C GLN A 96 19.10 22.31 -14.94
N TRP A 97 18.92 21.13 -14.32
CA TRP A 97 17.74 20.32 -14.55
C TRP A 97 16.50 21.01 -13.97
N ARG A 98 15.43 21.07 -14.73
CA ARG A 98 14.18 21.75 -14.35
C ARG A 98 13.01 20.78 -14.50
N PRO A 99 12.19 20.58 -13.46
CA PRO A 99 10.98 19.76 -13.56
C PRO A 99 9.92 20.44 -14.43
N ASP A 100 9.01 19.66 -14.98
CA ASP A 100 7.77 20.11 -15.57
C ASP A 100 6.60 20.04 -14.55
N VAL A 101 6.77 19.20 -13.51
CA VAL A 101 5.80 19.00 -12.40
C VAL A 101 6.53 18.64 -11.12
N VAL A 102 6.02 19.09 -9.97
CA VAL A 102 6.40 18.62 -8.63
C VAL A 102 5.30 17.68 -8.13
N HIS A 103 5.67 16.45 -7.76
CA HIS A 103 4.76 15.46 -7.22
C HIS A 103 5.07 15.18 -5.74
N ALA A 104 4.17 15.57 -4.85
CA ALA A 104 4.29 15.36 -3.41
C ALA A 104 3.52 14.10 -2.97
N HIS A 105 4.10 13.29 -2.10
CA HIS A 105 3.44 12.15 -1.47
C HIS A 105 3.18 12.43 0.00
N ASP A 106 1.91 12.62 0.36
CA ASP A 106 1.38 13.00 1.66
C ASP A 106 1.84 14.40 2.15
N TRP A 107 1.34 14.79 3.30
CA TRP A 107 1.52 16.09 3.93
C TRP A 107 2.96 16.35 4.39
N GLN A 108 3.72 15.31 4.70
CA GLN A 108 5.07 15.44 5.27
C GLN A 108 6.06 16.16 4.34
N VAL A 109 5.79 16.24 3.05
CA VAL A 109 6.65 16.90 2.06
C VAL A 109 6.03 18.13 1.41
N ALA A 110 4.85 18.52 1.87
CA ALA A 110 4.01 19.54 1.24
C ALA A 110 4.70 20.92 1.18
N TRP A 111 5.40 21.34 2.22
CA TRP A 111 6.08 22.64 2.23
C TRP A 111 7.24 22.67 1.24
N ALA A 112 8.07 21.62 1.19
CA ALA A 112 9.15 21.52 0.19
C ALA A 112 8.58 21.53 -1.23
N ALA A 113 7.50 20.80 -1.47
CA ALA A 113 6.84 20.76 -2.78
C ALA A 113 6.37 22.14 -3.23
N GLN A 114 5.74 22.91 -2.37
CA GLN A 114 5.29 24.26 -2.68
C GLN A 114 6.45 25.22 -2.93
N VAL A 115 7.52 25.16 -2.13
CA VAL A 115 8.71 25.99 -2.33
C VAL A 115 9.35 25.68 -3.68
N LEU A 116 9.54 24.39 -4.01
CA LEU A 116 10.15 23.96 -5.27
C LEU A 116 9.26 24.28 -6.49
N SER A 117 7.95 24.15 -6.35
CA SER A 117 6.98 24.60 -7.35
C SER A 117 7.15 26.08 -7.68
N HIS A 118 7.20 26.94 -6.66
CA HIS A 118 7.41 28.38 -6.87
C HIS A 118 8.78 28.70 -7.46
N MET A 119 9.84 28.02 -7.02
CA MET A 119 11.20 28.21 -7.53
C MET A 119 11.31 27.87 -9.02
N HIS A 120 10.59 26.85 -9.48
CA HIS A 120 10.64 26.39 -10.87
C HIS A 120 9.48 26.89 -11.74
N GLY A 121 8.45 27.50 -11.15
CA GLY A 121 7.27 27.99 -11.88
C GLY A 121 6.41 26.85 -12.45
N VAL A 122 6.30 25.71 -11.75
CA VAL A 122 5.62 24.51 -12.22
C VAL A 122 4.50 24.06 -11.26
N PRO A 123 3.47 23.33 -11.73
CA PRO A 123 2.38 22.88 -10.87
C PRO A 123 2.83 21.83 -9.83
N VAL A 124 2.05 21.76 -8.71
CA VAL A 124 2.11 20.66 -7.76
C VAL A 124 0.97 19.68 -8.04
N VAL A 125 1.31 18.40 -8.03
CA VAL A 125 0.38 17.28 -7.88
C VAL A 125 0.63 16.65 -6.51
N THR A 126 -0.40 16.40 -5.72
CA THR A 126 -0.25 15.72 -4.42
C THR A 126 -0.98 14.39 -4.41
N THR A 127 -0.30 13.30 -4.08
CA THR A 127 -0.91 12.01 -3.78
C THR A 127 -1.13 11.87 -2.28
N PHE A 128 -2.37 11.62 -1.86
CA PHE A 128 -2.70 11.23 -0.49
C PHE A 128 -2.78 9.71 -0.38
N HIS A 129 -1.99 9.15 0.54
CA HIS A 129 -2.03 7.74 0.95
C HIS A 129 -2.96 7.51 2.14
N GLY A 130 -3.49 8.54 2.72
CA GLY A 130 -4.44 8.59 3.80
C GLY A 130 -4.47 9.98 4.41
N THR A 131 -5.52 10.30 5.13
CA THR A 131 -5.62 11.55 5.88
C THR A 131 -5.69 11.27 7.38
N GLU A 132 -5.35 12.26 8.18
CA GLU A 132 -5.46 12.14 9.62
C GLU A 132 -6.90 11.85 10.05
N ARG A 133 -7.86 12.48 9.39
CA ARG A 133 -9.28 12.21 9.60
C ARG A 133 -9.67 10.78 9.27
N SER A 134 -9.15 10.22 8.17
CA SER A 134 -9.44 8.83 7.78
C SER A 134 -8.86 7.81 8.77
N ARG A 135 -7.67 8.10 9.34
CA ARG A 135 -7.02 7.26 10.36
C ARG A 135 -7.80 7.22 11.67
N HIS A 136 -8.58 8.24 11.95
CA HIS A 136 -9.38 8.39 13.17
C HIS A 136 -10.88 8.21 12.95
N GLY A 137 -11.29 7.44 11.94
CA GLY A 137 -12.69 7.07 11.72
C GLY A 137 -13.61 8.25 11.37
N GLY A 138 -13.09 9.30 10.73
CA GLY A 138 -13.85 10.44 10.25
C GLY A 138 -13.82 11.65 11.20
N HIS A 139 -13.09 11.59 12.33
CA HIS A 139 -12.91 12.73 13.21
C HIS A 139 -11.43 13.11 13.34
N VAL A 140 -11.12 14.32 13.78
CA VAL A 140 -9.76 14.79 14.03
C VAL A 140 -9.57 15.02 15.53
N PRO A 141 -8.73 14.22 16.21
CA PRO A 141 -8.40 14.45 17.61
C PRO A 141 -7.69 15.79 17.82
N PRO A 142 -7.81 16.42 19.02
CA PRO A 142 -7.10 17.66 19.32
C PRO A 142 -5.57 17.43 19.41
N GLY A 143 -4.78 18.49 19.18
CA GLY A 143 -3.33 18.48 19.24
C GLY A 143 -2.69 18.20 17.88
N VAL A 144 -1.63 17.38 17.83
CA VAL A 144 -0.89 17.08 16.59
C VAL A 144 -1.79 16.63 15.43
N PRO A 145 -2.81 15.78 15.61
CA PRO A 145 -3.75 15.44 14.55
C PRO A 145 -4.45 16.64 13.92
N THR A 146 -4.80 17.65 14.72
CA THR A 146 -5.41 18.91 14.19
C THR A 146 -4.42 19.67 13.31
N ASP A 147 -3.16 19.76 13.73
CA ASP A 147 -2.12 20.43 12.95
C ASP A 147 -1.87 19.69 11.63
N VAL A 148 -1.78 18.34 11.68
CA VAL A 148 -1.61 17.49 10.49
C VAL A 148 -2.76 17.68 9.51
N ASN A 149 -4.02 17.60 9.99
CA ASN A 149 -5.19 17.81 9.14
C ASN A 149 -5.19 19.22 8.49
N GLY A 150 -4.71 20.24 9.21
CA GLY A 150 -4.53 21.58 8.65
C GLY A 150 -3.50 21.62 7.52
N VAL A 151 -2.37 20.90 7.64
CA VAL A 151 -1.37 20.80 6.59
C VAL A 151 -1.88 19.98 5.41
N GLU A 152 -2.62 18.89 5.64
CA GLU A 152 -3.26 18.09 4.59
C GLU A 152 -4.23 18.93 3.77
N TRP A 153 -5.12 19.69 4.44
CA TRP A 153 -6.02 20.63 3.78
C TRP A 153 -5.24 21.67 2.94
N TRP A 154 -4.21 22.28 3.53
CA TRP A 154 -3.41 23.27 2.84
C TRP A 154 -2.67 22.68 1.62
N ALA A 155 -2.12 21.47 1.74
CA ALA A 155 -1.48 20.77 0.63
C ALA A 155 -2.46 20.50 -0.51
N ALA A 156 -3.66 20.02 -0.18
CA ALA A 156 -4.72 19.77 -1.15
C ALA A 156 -5.16 21.05 -1.86
N ALA A 157 -5.43 22.12 -1.10
CA ALA A 157 -5.91 23.40 -1.64
C ALA A 157 -4.89 24.11 -2.53
N ASN A 158 -3.58 23.86 -2.33
CA ASN A 158 -2.49 24.42 -3.13
C ASN A 158 -1.98 23.49 -4.23
N SER A 159 -2.61 22.33 -4.43
CA SER A 159 -2.27 21.42 -5.52
C SER A 159 -3.10 21.69 -6.77
N ARG A 160 -2.47 21.65 -7.94
CA ARG A 160 -3.18 21.77 -9.22
C ARG A 160 -4.05 20.55 -9.50
N ARG A 161 -3.62 19.38 -9.04
CA ARG A 161 -4.36 18.12 -9.05
C ARG A 161 -4.03 17.33 -7.79
N VAL A 162 -4.99 16.54 -7.35
CA VAL A 162 -4.87 15.64 -6.21
C VAL A 162 -5.08 14.21 -6.68
N ILE A 163 -4.17 13.32 -6.33
CA ILE A 163 -4.34 11.89 -6.52
C ILE A 163 -4.68 11.27 -5.17
N THR A 164 -5.58 10.31 -5.16
CA THR A 164 -5.86 9.48 -3.98
C THR A 164 -5.76 8.01 -4.37
N ILE A 165 -5.31 7.19 -3.45
CA ILE A 165 -5.07 5.78 -3.71
C ILE A 165 -6.33 4.91 -3.72
N THR A 166 -7.50 5.47 -3.39
CA THR A 166 -8.82 4.81 -3.50
C THR A 166 -9.90 5.85 -3.80
N GLY A 167 -11.01 5.41 -4.39
CA GLY A 167 -12.19 6.25 -4.59
C GLY A 167 -12.87 6.63 -3.26
N LEU A 168 -12.77 5.75 -2.23
CA LEU A 168 -13.23 6.08 -0.88
C LEU A 168 -12.48 7.30 -0.34
N LEU A 169 -11.15 7.28 -0.42
CA LEU A 169 -10.30 8.40 0.01
C LEU A 169 -10.57 9.66 -0.84
N ALA A 170 -10.85 9.51 -2.15
CA ALA A 170 -11.24 10.62 -3.00
C ALA A 170 -12.50 11.32 -2.48
N ARG A 171 -13.55 10.55 -2.19
CA ARG A 171 -14.80 11.10 -1.62
C ARG A 171 -14.57 11.80 -0.29
N GLN A 172 -13.73 11.24 0.58
CA GLN A 172 -13.36 11.85 1.87
C GLN A 172 -12.61 13.17 1.67
N VAL A 173 -11.56 13.18 0.85
CA VAL A 173 -10.75 14.38 0.59
C VAL A 173 -11.57 15.49 -0.08
N ILE A 174 -12.46 15.15 -1.02
CA ILE A 174 -13.39 16.10 -1.63
C ILE A 174 -14.28 16.73 -0.56
N GLY A 175 -14.92 15.92 0.28
CA GLY A 175 -15.84 16.42 1.31
C GLY A 175 -15.15 17.16 2.47
N ASP A 176 -14.03 16.60 2.97
CA ASP A 176 -13.32 17.13 4.14
C ASP A 176 -12.55 18.41 3.84
N PHE A 177 -12.05 18.57 2.62
CA PHE A 177 -11.23 19.71 2.18
C PHE A 177 -11.95 20.64 1.23
N GLU A 178 -13.23 20.37 0.93
CA GLU A 178 -14.09 21.19 0.05
C GLU A 178 -13.48 21.39 -1.35
N LEU A 179 -12.90 20.32 -1.92
CA LEU A 179 -12.26 20.38 -3.23
C LEU A 179 -13.28 20.21 -4.37
N ASP A 180 -12.98 20.81 -5.51
CA ASP A 180 -13.67 20.49 -6.75
C ASP A 180 -13.41 19.02 -7.14
N PRO A 181 -14.44 18.18 -7.31
CA PRO A 181 -14.25 16.79 -7.74
C PRO A 181 -13.42 16.64 -9.03
N ALA A 182 -13.45 17.65 -9.92
CA ALA A 182 -12.70 17.63 -11.17
C ALA A 182 -11.17 17.69 -11.00
N VAL A 183 -10.66 18.07 -9.82
CA VAL A 183 -9.22 18.11 -9.55
C VAL A 183 -8.73 16.87 -8.80
N VAL A 184 -9.63 15.98 -8.35
CA VAL A 184 -9.30 14.78 -7.55
C VAL A 184 -9.41 13.52 -8.40
N HIS A 185 -8.33 12.75 -8.46
CA HIS A 185 -8.17 11.57 -9.32
C HIS A 185 -7.86 10.33 -8.49
N PRO A 186 -8.79 9.38 -8.32
CA PRO A 186 -8.48 8.12 -7.67
C PRO A 186 -7.64 7.23 -8.59
N ILE A 187 -6.43 6.88 -8.14
CA ILE A 187 -5.51 5.96 -8.82
C ILE A 187 -5.02 4.95 -7.79
N ILE A 188 -5.58 3.74 -7.84
CA ILE A 188 -5.17 2.65 -6.96
C ILE A 188 -3.71 2.28 -7.25
N GLY A 189 -2.95 1.96 -6.21
CA GLY A 189 -1.55 1.59 -6.32
C GLY A 189 -1.31 0.34 -7.18
N GLY A 190 -0.11 0.24 -7.73
CA GLY A 190 0.28 -0.85 -8.62
C GLY A 190 0.89 -2.05 -7.91
N ILE A 191 1.08 -3.09 -8.69
CA ILE A 191 1.80 -4.30 -8.30
C ILE A 191 2.72 -4.73 -9.43
N ASP A 192 3.75 -5.53 -9.11
CA ASP A 192 4.51 -6.30 -10.10
C ASP A 192 4.01 -7.74 -10.12
N PRO A 193 3.13 -8.13 -11.06
CA PRO A 193 2.61 -9.49 -11.12
C PRO A 193 3.68 -10.52 -11.45
N ALA A 194 4.73 -10.14 -12.20
CA ALA A 194 5.80 -11.06 -12.58
C ALA A 194 6.62 -11.47 -11.36
N TRP A 195 6.89 -10.51 -10.48
CA TRP A 195 7.58 -10.78 -9.22
C TRP A 195 6.79 -11.75 -8.32
N TRP A 196 5.48 -11.55 -8.17
CA TRP A 196 4.62 -12.42 -7.37
C TRP A 196 4.43 -13.82 -7.98
N ARG A 197 4.46 -13.96 -9.30
CA ARG A 197 4.33 -15.23 -10.03
C ARG A 197 5.61 -16.06 -10.02
N THR A 198 6.75 -15.46 -9.67
CA THR A 198 8.06 -16.14 -9.72
C THR A 198 8.41 -16.75 -8.36
N VAL A 199 8.40 -18.07 -8.25
CA VAL A 199 8.82 -18.83 -7.07
C VAL A 199 9.80 -19.92 -7.50
N ALA A 200 10.77 -20.25 -6.65
CA ALA A 200 11.68 -21.35 -6.93
C ALA A 200 10.89 -22.67 -7.01
N ALA A 201 11.23 -23.50 -7.99
CA ALA A 201 10.42 -24.68 -8.33
C ALA A 201 10.32 -25.72 -7.20
N ASP A 202 11.24 -25.71 -6.27
CA ASP A 202 11.31 -26.58 -5.08
C ASP A 202 10.52 -26.01 -3.86
N GLU A 203 10.09 -24.75 -3.93
CA GLU A 203 9.37 -24.07 -2.85
C GLU A 203 7.85 -23.93 -3.10
N ALA A 204 7.38 -24.13 -4.34
CA ALA A 204 6.07 -23.66 -4.79
C ALA A 204 4.96 -24.72 -4.82
N ALA A 205 5.26 -26.01 -4.86
CA ALA A 205 4.23 -27.02 -5.05
C ALA A 205 3.86 -27.73 -3.73
N PRO A 206 2.57 -27.69 -3.30
CA PRO A 206 2.12 -28.55 -2.22
C PRO A 206 2.32 -30.03 -2.62
N ALA A 207 2.75 -30.87 -1.66
CA ALA A 207 2.67 -32.30 -1.88
C ALA A 207 1.19 -32.73 -1.94
N PRO A 208 0.85 -33.77 -2.72
CA PRO A 208 -0.55 -34.21 -2.87
C PRO A 208 -1.28 -34.53 -1.55
N ASP A 209 -0.52 -34.88 -0.51
CA ASP A 209 -1.04 -35.25 0.81
C ASP A 209 -0.88 -34.14 1.85
N ASP A 210 -0.44 -32.93 1.47
CA ASP A 210 -0.33 -31.83 2.41
C ASP A 210 -1.72 -31.33 2.84
N PRO A 211 -1.89 -30.99 4.13
CA PRO A 211 -3.14 -30.44 4.61
C PRO A 211 -3.46 -29.08 3.95
N PRO A 212 -4.74 -28.76 3.69
CA PRO A 212 -5.12 -27.47 3.13
C PRO A 212 -4.59 -26.30 3.96
N LEU A 213 -3.94 -25.33 3.31
CA LEU A 213 -3.33 -24.15 3.93
C LEU A 213 -4.16 -22.90 3.66
N ILE A 214 -4.63 -22.29 4.75
CA ILE A 214 -5.23 -20.96 4.75
C ILE A 214 -4.14 -19.97 5.15
N LEU A 215 -3.88 -18.94 4.32
CA LEU A 215 -2.84 -17.96 4.56
C LEU A 215 -3.42 -16.56 4.74
N THR A 216 -2.89 -15.82 5.70
CA THR A 216 -3.04 -14.37 5.80
C THR A 216 -1.73 -13.73 6.23
N TRP A 217 -1.49 -12.47 5.84
CA TRP A 217 -0.29 -11.74 6.26
C TRP A 217 -0.52 -10.23 6.38
N GLY A 218 0.37 -9.57 7.11
CA GLY A 218 0.39 -8.13 7.27
C GLY A 218 0.82 -7.67 8.64
N ARG A 219 0.71 -6.37 8.90
CA ARG A 219 0.94 -5.84 10.25
C ARG A 219 -0.08 -6.42 11.22
N VAL A 220 0.38 -7.03 12.31
CA VAL A 220 -0.51 -7.62 13.32
C VAL A 220 -1.07 -6.50 14.20
N GLN A 221 -2.19 -5.94 13.75
CA GLN A 221 -2.97 -4.88 14.39
C GLN A 221 -4.44 -5.28 14.45
N TYR A 222 -5.20 -4.71 15.39
CA TYR A 222 -6.60 -5.06 15.58
C TYR A 222 -7.45 -4.87 14.31
N GLU A 223 -7.21 -3.79 13.56
CA GLU A 223 -7.94 -3.46 12.34
C GLU A 223 -7.71 -4.44 11.19
N LYS A 224 -6.65 -5.27 11.25
CA LYS A 224 -6.39 -6.32 10.25
C LYS A 224 -7.28 -7.55 10.42
N GLY A 225 -8.03 -7.65 11.50
CA GLY A 225 -9.10 -8.63 11.66
C GLY A 225 -8.64 -10.08 11.81
N PHE A 226 -7.36 -10.36 12.10
CA PHE A 226 -6.85 -11.72 12.24
C PHE A 226 -7.55 -12.50 13.35
N GLN A 227 -8.08 -11.83 14.38
CA GLN A 227 -8.92 -12.43 15.40
C GLN A 227 -10.21 -13.03 14.81
N VAL A 228 -10.79 -12.41 13.76
CA VAL A 228 -11.98 -12.93 13.08
C VAL A 228 -11.68 -14.24 12.34
N LEU A 229 -10.47 -14.34 11.77
CA LEU A 229 -10.02 -15.57 11.13
C LEU A 229 -9.80 -16.68 12.17
N ILE A 230 -9.22 -16.39 13.34
CA ILE A 230 -9.07 -17.36 14.43
C ILE A 230 -10.44 -17.89 14.86
N ASP A 231 -11.42 -16.99 15.05
CA ASP A 231 -12.80 -17.38 15.41
C ASP A 231 -13.45 -18.25 14.31
N ALA A 232 -13.21 -17.92 13.03
CA ALA A 232 -13.71 -18.70 11.89
C ALA A 232 -13.08 -20.09 11.81
N MET A 233 -11.79 -20.23 12.15
CA MET A 233 -11.05 -21.50 12.07
C MET A 233 -11.66 -22.59 12.95
N ALA A 234 -12.27 -22.27 14.08
CA ALA A 234 -12.99 -23.24 14.89
C ALA A 234 -14.11 -23.92 14.09
N THR A 235 -14.85 -23.17 13.28
CA THR A 235 -15.91 -23.70 12.40
C THR A 235 -15.33 -24.40 11.17
N VAL A 236 -14.28 -23.84 10.55
CA VAL A 236 -13.62 -24.46 9.39
C VAL A 236 -13.13 -25.86 9.74
N ARG A 237 -12.48 -26.06 10.89
CA ARG A 237 -11.96 -27.34 11.35
C ARG A 237 -13.05 -28.40 11.64
N THR A 238 -14.27 -28.00 11.89
CA THR A 238 -15.39 -28.97 11.98
C THR A 238 -15.78 -29.57 10.63
N ARG A 239 -15.51 -28.87 9.53
CA ARG A 239 -15.87 -29.27 8.15
C ARG A 239 -14.67 -29.78 7.35
N VAL A 240 -13.48 -29.28 7.65
CA VAL A 240 -12.20 -29.63 7.04
C VAL A 240 -11.18 -29.84 8.19
N PRO A 241 -11.20 -31.02 8.84
CA PRO A 241 -10.45 -31.27 10.09
C PRO A 241 -8.94 -31.08 9.98
N GLU A 242 -8.35 -31.35 8.82
CA GLU A 242 -6.91 -31.21 8.54
C GLU A 242 -6.49 -29.77 8.17
N ALA A 243 -7.43 -28.85 7.97
CA ALA A 243 -7.10 -27.47 7.55
C ALA A 243 -6.13 -26.80 8.53
N ARG A 244 -5.11 -26.16 7.99
CA ARG A 244 -4.10 -25.38 8.69
C ARG A 244 -4.23 -23.90 8.34
N CYS A 245 -3.83 -23.02 9.26
CA CYS A 245 -3.82 -21.59 9.05
C CYS A 245 -2.46 -21.01 9.39
N MET A 246 -1.92 -20.15 8.54
CA MET A 246 -0.73 -19.37 8.80
C MET A 246 -1.07 -17.89 8.85
N ILE A 247 -0.72 -17.20 9.94
CA ILE A 247 -0.89 -15.76 10.13
C ILE A 247 0.50 -15.14 10.22
N ALA A 248 1.01 -14.61 9.10
CA ALA A 248 2.37 -14.08 9.01
C ALA A 248 2.40 -12.56 9.26
N GLY A 249 3.38 -12.13 10.05
CA GLY A 249 3.62 -10.72 10.34
C GLY A 249 3.93 -10.41 11.78
N HIS A 250 4.16 -9.13 12.05
CA HIS A 250 4.41 -8.60 13.39
C HIS A 250 3.55 -7.38 13.69
N GLY A 251 3.27 -7.15 14.98
CA GLY A 251 2.57 -5.95 15.42
C GLY A 251 2.23 -5.96 16.90
N THR A 252 1.61 -4.90 17.36
CA THR A 252 1.27 -4.72 18.78
C THR A 252 0.20 -5.69 19.26
N TYR A 253 -0.56 -6.30 18.33
CA TYR A 253 -1.64 -7.24 18.63
C TYR A 253 -1.20 -8.71 18.63
N SER A 254 0.10 -9.01 18.43
CA SER A 254 0.61 -10.40 18.29
C SER A 254 0.39 -11.24 19.56
N ALA A 255 0.63 -10.69 20.75
CA ALA A 255 0.45 -11.41 22.01
C ALA A 255 -1.03 -11.77 22.27
N GLU A 256 -1.95 -10.88 21.90
CA GLU A 256 -3.39 -11.12 22.00
C GLU A 256 -3.84 -12.22 21.03
N LEU A 257 -3.32 -12.24 19.80
CA LEU A 257 -3.63 -13.30 18.82
C LEU A 257 -3.16 -14.67 19.33
N GLN A 258 -1.94 -14.75 19.87
CA GLN A 258 -1.44 -16.00 20.45
C GLN A 258 -2.36 -16.48 21.59
N SER A 259 -2.73 -15.59 22.50
CA SER A 259 -3.65 -15.93 23.59
C SER A 259 -5.00 -16.43 23.06
N ARG A 260 -5.55 -15.85 21.99
CA ARG A 260 -6.79 -16.30 21.37
C ARG A 260 -6.67 -17.69 20.76
N VAL A 261 -5.57 -17.97 20.08
CA VAL A 261 -5.28 -19.30 19.51
C VAL A 261 -5.25 -20.35 20.63
N ASP A 262 -4.57 -20.05 21.74
CA ASP A 262 -4.42 -20.97 22.89
C ASP A 262 -5.78 -21.21 23.57
N VAL A 263 -6.55 -20.14 23.82
CA VAL A 263 -7.88 -20.23 24.44
C VAL A 263 -8.88 -20.99 23.54
N ALA A 264 -8.79 -20.83 22.22
CA ALA A 264 -9.62 -21.56 21.27
C ALA A 264 -9.22 -23.03 21.10
N GLY A 265 -8.06 -23.45 21.67
CA GLY A 265 -7.53 -24.81 21.50
C GLY A 265 -7.10 -25.12 20.06
N LEU A 266 -6.60 -24.09 19.33
CA LEU A 266 -6.23 -24.19 17.90
C LEU A 266 -4.71 -24.14 17.69
N SER A 267 -3.89 -24.31 18.74
CA SER A 267 -2.43 -24.23 18.67
C SER A 267 -1.79 -25.32 17.79
N ASP A 268 -2.54 -26.40 17.48
CA ASP A 268 -2.12 -27.44 16.53
C ASP A 268 -2.45 -27.09 15.07
N ALA A 269 -3.33 -26.12 14.84
CA ALA A 269 -3.88 -25.78 13.54
C ALA A 269 -3.50 -24.38 13.03
N ILE A 270 -3.11 -23.46 13.93
CA ILE A 270 -2.77 -22.09 13.58
C ILE A 270 -1.32 -21.82 13.93
N ASP A 271 -0.55 -21.41 12.93
CA ASP A 271 0.85 -21.01 13.06
C ASP A 271 1.00 -19.49 12.96
N LEU A 272 1.80 -18.91 13.86
CA LEU A 272 2.16 -17.50 13.91
C LEU A 272 3.69 -17.36 13.72
N PRO A 273 4.24 -17.56 12.51
CA PRO A 273 5.67 -17.61 12.26
C PRO A 273 6.40 -16.26 12.48
N GLY A 274 5.64 -15.19 12.69
CA GLY A 274 6.16 -13.84 12.68
C GLY A 274 6.39 -13.31 11.28
N TRP A 275 7.37 -12.44 11.11
CA TRP A 275 7.71 -11.84 9.81
C TRP A 275 8.32 -12.90 8.87
N LEU A 276 7.79 -12.95 7.65
CA LEU A 276 8.37 -13.69 6.54
C LEU A 276 9.12 -12.72 5.61
N ASP A 277 10.31 -13.12 5.17
CA ASP A 277 10.96 -12.41 4.07
C ASP A 277 10.21 -12.62 2.75
N ASP A 278 10.56 -11.83 1.74
CA ASP A 278 9.87 -11.81 0.46
C ASP A 278 9.80 -13.18 -0.22
N ASN A 279 10.86 -13.99 -0.15
CA ASN A 279 10.89 -15.32 -0.78
C ASN A 279 9.96 -16.29 -0.04
N ARG A 280 10.04 -16.31 1.28
CA ARG A 280 9.19 -17.16 2.13
C ARG A 280 7.72 -16.76 2.03
N LEU A 281 7.42 -15.45 1.94
CA LEU A 281 6.06 -14.97 1.76
C LEU A 281 5.49 -15.42 0.40
N ARG A 282 6.25 -15.22 -0.69
CA ARG A 282 5.82 -15.70 -2.01
C ARG A 282 5.59 -17.20 -2.04
N ALA A 283 6.52 -17.98 -1.50
CA ALA A 283 6.36 -19.43 -1.39
C ALA A 283 5.09 -19.81 -0.61
N ALA A 284 4.81 -19.13 0.52
CA ALA A 284 3.59 -19.35 1.28
C ALA A 284 2.33 -19.00 0.51
N VAL A 285 2.33 -17.89 -0.27
CA VAL A 285 1.19 -17.49 -1.11
C VAL A 285 0.93 -18.52 -2.21
N HIS A 286 1.97 -19.01 -2.87
CA HIS A 286 1.83 -20.06 -3.89
C HIS A 286 1.40 -21.40 -3.32
N ARG A 287 1.78 -21.71 -2.07
CA ARG A 287 1.38 -22.92 -1.36
C ARG A 287 -0.05 -22.88 -0.88
N ALA A 288 -0.61 -21.68 -0.67
CA ALA A 288 -1.91 -21.50 -0.05
C ALA A 288 -3.05 -22.03 -0.94
N ASP A 289 -3.92 -22.84 -0.35
CA ASP A 289 -5.16 -23.30 -0.97
C ASP A 289 -6.27 -22.23 -0.86
N CYS A 290 -6.14 -21.33 0.13
CA CYS A 290 -7.01 -20.18 0.30
C CYS A 290 -6.24 -19.03 0.96
N VAL A 291 -6.27 -17.84 0.35
CA VAL A 291 -5.78 -16.61 0.98
C VAL A 291 -6.95 -15.84 1.57
N VAL A 292 -6.79 -15.38 2.81
CA VAL A 292 -7.82 -14.64 3.54
C VAL A 292 -7.32 -13.26 3.93
N ILE A 293 -8.11 -12.22 3.64
CA ILE A 293 -7.83 -10.85 4.10
C ILE A 293 -9.03 -10.41 4.94
N PRO A 294 -8.98 -10.64 6.28
CA PRO A 294 -10.12 -10.46 7.16
C PRO A 294 -10.24 -9.05 7.75
N SER A 295 -9.64 -8.04 7.12
CA SER A 295 -9.53 -6.70 7.65
C SER A 295 -10.88 -6.11 8.05
N LEU A 296 -10.95 -5.53 9.25
CA LEU A 296 -12.09 -4.72 9.71
C LEU A 296 -12.07 -3.35 9.03
N TYR A 297 -10.88 -2.86 8.75
CA TYR A 297 -10.62 -1.62 8.00
C TYR A 297 -9.37 -1.78 7.15
N GLU A 298 -9.49 -1.52 5.84
CA GLU A 298 -8.38 -1.59 4.88
C GLU A 298 -8.48 -0.43 3.89
N PRO A 299 -7.68 0.62 4.07
CA PRO A 299 -7.76 1.80 3.21
C PRO A 299 -7.24 1.57 1.79
N PHE A 300 -6.29 0.62 1.59
CA PHE A 300 -5.54 0.50 0.33
C PHE A 300 -5.97 -0.69 -0.53
N GLY A 301 -6.06 -1.87 0.05
CA GLY A 301 -6.40 -3.09 -0.69
C GLY A 301 -5.26 -3.71 -1.51
N VAL A 302 -4.02 -3.18 -1.47
CA VAL A 302 -2.87 -3.71 -2.24
C VAL A 302 -2.59 -5.17 -1.90
N VAL A 303 -2.78 -5.57 -0.64
CA VAL A 303 -2.63 -6.95 -0.19
C VAL A 303 -3.54 -7.93 -0.96
N ALA A 304 -4.70 -7.46 -1.46
CA ALA A 304 -5.56 -8.28 -2.32
C ALA A 304 -4.92 -8.49 -3.69
N LEU A 305 -4.30 -7.44 -4.26
CA LEU A 305 -3.57 -7.57 -5.53
C LEU A 305 -2.37 -8.53 -5.40
N GLU A 306 -1.65 -8.46 -4.27
CA GLU A 306 -0.55 -9.38 -3.95
C GLU A 306 -1.03 -10.84 -3.94
N ALA A 307 -2.13 -11.10 -3.23
CA ALA A 307 -2.75 -12.43 -3.16
C ALA A 307 -3.20 -12.94 -4.53
N LEU A 308 -3.88 -12.10 -5.30
CA LEU A 308 -4.36 -12.43 -6.65
C LEU A 308 -3.21 -12.68 -7.63
N ALA A 309 -2.13 -11.88 -7.53
CA ALA A 309 -0.95 -12.06 -8.36
C ALA A 309 -0.20 -13.36 -8.04
N GLY A 310 -0.17 -13.78 -6.79
CA GLY A 310 0.36 -15.07 -6.35
C GLY A 310 -0.51 -16.27 -6.71
N GLY A 311 -1.75 -16.05 -7.20
CA GLY A 311 -2.62 -17.09 -7.77
C GLY A 311 -3.41 -17.92 -6.74
N GLY A 312 -3.49 -17.51 -5.47
CA GLY A 312 -4.33 -18.18 -4.48
C GLY A 312 -5.82 -17.80 -4.62
N PRO A 313 -6.77 -18.75 -4.42
CA PRO A 313 -8.17 -18.39 -4.24
C PRO A 313 -8.32 -17.41 -3.08
N LEU A 314 -9.01 -16.29 -3.29
CA LEU A 314 -9.04 -15.18 -2.35
C LEU A 314 -10.39 -15.03 -1.67
N VAL A 315 -10.38 -14.86 -0.34
CA VAL A 315 -11.54 -14.49 0.48
C VAL A 315 -11.21 -13.15 1.18
N VAL A 316 -12.04 -12.13 0.98
CA VAL A 316 -11.77 -10.79 1.53
C VAL A 316 -12.97 -10.22 2.28
N ALA A 317 -12.69 -9.44 3.31
CA ALA A 317 -13.71 -8.60 3.93
C ALA A 317 -14.16 -7.49 2.97
N ALA A 318 -15.46 -7.26 2.84
CA ALA A 318 -16.04 -6.23 1.98
C ALA A 318 -15.88 -4.83 2.63
N THR A 319 -14.65 -4.32 2.72
CA THR A 319 -14.34 -3.04 3.38
C THR A 319 -13.32 -2.22 2.60
N GLY A 320 -13.49 -0.89 2.61
CA GLY A 320 -12.53 0.09 2.11
C GLY A 320 -11.96 -0.22 0.72
N GLY A 321 -10.64 -0.16 0.60
CA GLY A 321 -9.93 -0.44 -0.64
C GLY A 321 -10.06 -1.88 -1.13
N LEU A 322 -10.28 -2.87 -0.25
CA LEU A 322 -10.53 -4.25 -0.66
C LEU A 322 -11.80 -4.35 -1.53
N ALA A 323 -12.88 -3.70 -1.07
CA ALA A 323 -14.14 -3.70 -1.81
C ALA A 323 -13.99 -2.98 -3.17
N GLU A 324 -13.17 -1.92 -3.25
CA GLU A 324 -12.92 -1.20 -4.50
C GLU A 324 -12.04 -2.00 -5.47
N VAL A 325 -10.97 -2.65 -4.97
CA VAL A 325 -10.08 -3.49 -5.81
C VAL A 325 -10.83 -4.67 -6.40
N ILE A 326 -11.61 -5.38 -5.58
CA ILE A 326 -12.36 -6.55 -6.05
C ILE A 326 -13.55 -6.12 -6.90
N GLY A 327 -14.30 -5.08 -6.50
CA GLY A 327 -15.47 -4.61 -7.22
C GLY A 327 -16.40 -5.74 -7.65
N ASP A 328 -16.90 -5.67 -8.87
CA ASP A 328 -17.78 -6.67 -9.49
C ASP A 328 -17.01 -7.74 -10.30
N SER A 329 -15.68 -7.81 -10.17
CA SER A 329 -14.83 -8.74 -10.94
C SER A 329 -15.13 -10.23 -10.69
N GLY A 330 -15.66 -10.55 -9.51
CA GLY A 330 -15.81 -11.92 -9.04
C GLY A 330 -14.47 -12.64 -8.82
N ALA A 331 -13.36 -11.89 -8.66
CA ALA A 331 -12.02 -12.42 -8.42
C ALA A 331 -11.78 -12.91 -6.98
N ALA A 332 -12.71 -12.65 -6.07
CA ALA A 332 -12.66 -13.10 -4.68
C ALA A 332 -14.05 -13.40 -4.14
N LEU A 333 -14.12 -14.28 -3.14
CA LEU A 333 -15.30 -14.40 -2.30
C LEU A 333 -15.28 -13.29 -1.26
N THR A 334 -16.40 -12.60 -1.10
CA THR A 334 -16.52 -11.52 -0.12
C THR A 334 -17.36 -11.94 1.09
N PHE A 335 -17.05 -11.33 2.25
CA PHE A 335 -17.82 -11.49 3.47
C PHE A 335 -17.92 -10.15 4.23
N GLU A 336 -18.90 -10.04 5.12
CA GLU A 336 -19.11 -8.88 5.96
C GLU A 336 -17.98 -8.75 6.99
N PRO A 337 -17.32 -7.58 7.14
CA PRO A 337 -16.24 -7.38 8.11
C PRO A 337 -16.67 -7.79 9.53
N GLY A 338 -15.86 -8.59 10.21
CA GLY A 338 -16.13 -9.09 11.56
C GLY A 338 -17.05 -10.31 11.63
N ASN A 339 -17.64 -10.74 10.52
CA ASN A 339 -18.55 -11.91 10.49
C ASN A 339 -17.75 -13.22 10.32
N ALA A 340 -17.31 -13.81 11.42
CA ALA A 340 -16.53 -15.05 11.44
C ALA A 340 -17.29 -16.25 10.86
N ALA A 341 -18.62 -16.31 11.04
CA ALA A 341 -19.43 -17.40 10.50
C ALA A 341 -19.48 -17.36 8.97
N MET A 342 -19.72 -16.19 8.38
CA MET A 342 -19.69 -16.01 6.93
C MET A 342 -18.29 -16.24 6.36
N LEU A 343 -17.24 -15.80 7.06
CA LEU A 343 -15.85 -16.07 6.68
C LEU A 343 -15.59 -17.58 6.62
N ALA A 344 -16.00 -18.33 7.63
CA ALA A 344 -15.85 -19.79 7.65
C ALA A 344 -16.54 -20.45 6.45
N ASP A 345 -17.76 -20.04 6.12
CA ASP A 345 -18.50 -20.56 4.96
C ASP A 345 -17.75 -20.29 3.64
N ARG A 346 -17.17 -19.08 3.47
CA ARG A 346 -16.39 -18.72 2.28
C ARG A 346 -15.08 -19.52 2.17
N ILE A 347 -14.37 -19.70 3.29
CA ILE A 347 -13.16 -20.52 3.32
C ILE A 347 -13.49 -21.97 2.92
N VAL A 348 -14.50 -22.57 3.53
CA VAL A 348 -14.90 -23.95 3.23
C VAL A 348 -15.33 -24.11 1.75
N ALA A 349 -16.03 -23.12 1.19
CA ALA A 349 -16.37 -23.12 -0.23
C ALA A 349 -15.12 -23.07 -1.12
N ALA A 350 -14.16 -22.20 -0.81
CA ALA A 350 -12.91 -22.07 -1.55
C ALA A 350 -12.05 -23.35 -1.50
N LEU A 351 -12.07 -24.08 -0.37
CA LEU A 351 -11.27 -25.30 -0.18
C LEU A 351 -11.90 -26.53 -0.82
N ASN A 352 -13.25 -26.63 -0.84
CA ASN A 352 -13.94 -27.84 -1.24
C ASN A 352 -14.46 -27.81 -2.69
N ASP A 353 -14.58 -26.65 -3.31
CA ASP A 353 -15.08 -26.47 -4.67
C ASP A 353 -13.91 -26.10 -5.61
N VAL A 354 -13.37 -27.11 -6.27
CA VAL A 354 -12.22 -26.97 -7.19
C VAL A 354 -12.56 -26.06 -8.37
N ASP A 355 -13.76 -26.18 -8.93
CA ASP A 355 -14.19 -25.36 -10.08
C ASP A 355 -14.30 -23.88 -9.68
N LEU A 356 -14.82 -23.62 -8.48
CA LEU A 356 -14.86 -22.26 -7.91
C LEU A 356 -13.43 -21.73 -7.68
N GLY A 357 -12.53 -22.52 -7.10
CA GLY A 357 -11.15 -22.15 -6.88
C GLY A 357 -10.45 -21.75 -8.18
N ASP A 358 -10.62 -22.53 -9.25
CA ASP A 358 -10.04 -22.26 -10.55
C ASP A 358 -10.67 -21.03 -11.23
N ASP A 359 -11.96 -20.79 -11.05
CA ASP A 359 -12.62 -19.57 -11.55
C ASP A 359 -12.08 -18.32 -10.83
N LEU A 360 -11.93 -18.37 -9.50
CA LEU A 360 -11.35 -17.28 -8.72
C LEU A 360 -9.90 -16.96 -9.17
N ARG A 361 -9.05 -17.98 -9.35
CA ARG A 361 -7.68 -17.82 -9.84
C ARG A 361 -7.63 -17.14 -11.21
N ARG A 362 -8.47 -17.61 -12.15
CA ARG A 362 -8.52 -17.06 -13.51
C ARG A 362 -8.96 -15.60 -13.51
N ARG A 363 -10.03 -15.26 -12.77
CA ARG A 363 -10.53 -13.88 -12.66
C ARG A 363 -9.54 -12.98 -11.93
N GLY A 364 -8.88 -13.51 -10.89
CA GLY A 364 -7.84 -12.80 -10.16
C GLY A 364 -6.66 -12.43 -11.05
N ALA A 365 -6.17 -13.36 -11.83
CA ALA A 365 -5.07 -13.13 -12.78
C ALA A 365 -5.42 -12.04 -13.82
N ALA A 366 -6.66 -12.03 -14.32
CA ALA A 366 -7.13 -11.01 -15.26
C ALA A 366 -7.26 -9.62 -14.59
N LEU A 367 -7.76 -9.59 -13.35
CA LEU A 367 -7.93 -8.34 -12.61
C LEU A 367 -6.58 -7.66 -12.32
N VAL A 368 -5.56 -8.41 -11.97
CA VAL A 368 -4.23 -7.90 -11.62
C VAL A 368 -3.57 -7.15 -12.79
N ASP A 369 -3.86 -7.53 -14.03
CA ASP A 369 -3.27 -6.90 -15.21
C ASP A 369 -3.68 -5.40 -15.34
N ASP A 370 -4.81 -5.00 -14.77
CA ASP A 370 -5.28 -3.61 -14.72
C ASP A 370 -4.55 -2.76 -13.65
N TYR A 371 -3.81 -3.41 -12.75
CA TYR A 371 -3.13 -2.77 -11.61
C TYR A 371 -1.61 -2.90 -11.69
N THR A 372 -1.03 -3.06 -12.86
CA THR A 372 0.43 -3.01 -13.02
C THR A 372 0.97 -1.62 -12.76
N TRP A 373 2.23 -1.51 -12.33
CA TRP A 373 2.88 -0.20 -12.18
C TRP A 373 2.89 0.59 -13.48
N ALA A 374 2.96 -0.07 -14.64
CA ALA A 374 2.85 0.58 -15.95
C ALA A 374 1.49 1.26 -16.14
N ALA A 375 0.39 0.56 -15.82
CA ALA A 375 -0.96 1.12 -15.89
C ALA A 375 -1.16 2.29 -14.92
N VAL A 376 -0.60 2.20 -13.71
CA VAL A 376 -0.61 3.30 -12.73
C VAL A 376 0.18 4.50 -13.24
N ALA A 377 1.36 4.28 -13.84
CA ALA A 377 2.17 5.35 -14.43
C ALA A 377 1.45 6.05 -15.58
N ASP A 378 0.75 5.32 -16.45
CA ASP A 378 -0.01 5.90 -17.56
C ASP A 378 -1.15 6.80 -17.06
N ARG A 379 -1.94 6.33 -16.09
CA ARG A 379 -2.99 7.14 -15.44
C ARG A 379 -2.41 8.39 -14.74
N THR A 380 -1.25 8.24 -14.11
CA THR A 380 -0.56 9.36 -13.45
C THR A 380 -0.04 10.40 -14.47
N ARG A 381 0.45 9.96 -15.65
CA ARG A 381 0.82 10.86 -16.75
C ARG A 381 -0.36 11.69 -17.26
N GLU A 382 -1.57 11.11 -17.31
CA GLU A 382 -2.78 11.86 -17.67
C GLU A 382 -3.03 13.00 -16.67
N VAL A 383 -2.85 12.73 -15.36
CA VAL A 383 -2.99 13.76 -14.32
C VAL A 383 -1.89 14.82 -14.45
N TYR A 384 -0.64 14.45 -14.73
CA TYR A 384 0.43 15.40 -14.97
C TYR A 384 0.13 16.27 -16.20
N SER A 385 -0.32 15.67 -17.31
CA SER A 385 -0.69 16.40 -18.51
C SER A 385 -1.78 17.44 -18.23
N ALA A 386 -2.80 17.05 -17.44
CA ALA A 386 -3.87 17.94 -17.03
C ALA A 386 -3.43 19.03 -16.01
N ALA A 387 -2.32 18.83 -15.31
CA ALA A 387 -1.77 19.80 -14.38
C ALA A 387 -0.87 20.83 -15.08
N ILE A 388 -0.11 20.37 -16.08
CA ILE A 388 0.85 21.19 -16.83
C ILE A 388 0.11 22.12 -17.83
N GLY A 389 -1.04 21.70 -18.36
CA GLY A 389 -1.92 22.47 -19.24
C GLY A 389 -1.68 22.15 -20.68
#